data_5019c77c5aa87216722f22eb80bffb0d
#
_entry.id   5019c77c5aa87216722f22eb80bffb0d
#
_cell.length_a   1.000
_cell.length_b   1.000
_cell.length_c   1.000
_cell.angle_alpha   90.00
_cell.angle_beta   90.00
_cell.angle_gamma   90.00
#
_symmetry.space_group_name_H-M   'P 1'
#
loop_
_entity.id
_entity.type
_entity.pdbx_description
1 polymer ?
#
loop_
_entity_poly.entity_id
_entity_poly.type
_entity_poly.pdbx_seq_one_letter_code
_entity_poly.pdbx_strand_id
1 'polypeptide(L)'
;DERIEGPAPIYDMFYRYNIVPLQKLLPLAKECGIKQTVICGSYFTYFDRTFPEWALYTHHPYIRSRADQAKIALDYADENFAVSILELPYIFGAQKGRKPVWTFLVEMIRKMPVVTMYPKGGTAMITARQVGQCIASALEIGKGGQLFPVCTYNMTWKEMLAMFHEHMGMPNRKIVTVPTCFFKASVKKLAKKQKAAGH
;
A
#
# COMPACT_ATOMS: atom_id res chain seq x y z
N ASP A 1 -6.91 0.36 -2.70
CA ASP A 1 -7.13 -0.98 -2.18
C ASP A 1 -6.47 -2.00 -3.13
N GLU A 2 -5.63 -2.87 -2.60
CA GLU A 2 -4.86 -3.86 -3.37
C GLU A 2 -5.65 -5.16 -3.63
N ARG A 3 -6.89 -5.25 -3.16
CA ARG A 3 -7.70 -6.45 -3.29
C ARG A 3 -8.16 -6.66 -4.73
N ILE A 4 -8.03 -7.89 -5.19
CA ILE A 4 -8.53 -8.31 -6.51
C ILE A 4 -10.01 -8.71 -6.35
N GLU A 5 -10.87 -7.68 -6.22
CA GLU A 5 -12.31 -7.81 -6.04
C GLU A 5 -13.02 -6.84 -6.97
N GLY A 6 -13.59 -7.34 -8.06
CA GLY A 6 -14.26 -6.51 -9.06
C GLY A 6 -14.50 -7.24 -10.38
N PRO A 7 -14.97 -6.53 -11.41
CA PRO A 7 -15.11 -7.12 -12.72
C PRO A 7 -13.75 -7.45 -13.35
N ALA A 8 -13.70 -8.53 -14.10
CA ALA A 8 -12.51 -8.94 -14.83
C ALA A 8 -12.41 -8.20 -16.19
N PRO A 9 -11.20 -7.85 -16.64
CA PRO A 9 -9.93 -7.93 -15.89
C PRO A 9 -9.82 -6.83 -14.85
N ILE A 10 -9.42 -7.19 -13.65
CA ILE A 10 -9.34 -6.24 -12.52
C ILE A 10 -8.40 -5.05 -12.79
N TYR A 11 -7.43 -5.23 -13.69
CA TYR A 11 -6.51 -4.15 -14.07
C TYR A 11 -7.25 -2.95 -14.64
N ASP A 12 -8.33 -3.13 -15.39
CA ASP A 12 -9.13 -2.04 -15.98
C ASP A 12 -9.74 -1.15 -14.88
N MET A 13 -10.17 -1.77 -13.78
CA MET A 13 -10.62 -1.03 -12.61
C MET A 13 -9.47 -0.21 -11.99
N PHE A 14 -8.31 -0.83 -11.78
CA PHE A 14 -7.15 -0.11 -11.25
C PHE A 14 -6.67 0.99 -12.19
N TYR A 15 -6.66 0.77 -13.49
CA TYR A 15 -6.35 1.78 -14.50
C TYR A 15 -7.30 2.96 -14.40
N ARG A 16 -8.61 2.69 -14.35
CA ARG A 16 -9.65 3.71 -14.27
C ARG A 16 -9.52 4.59 -13.01
N TYR A 17 -9.14 4.01 -11.87
CA TYR A 17 -9.08 4.75 -10.60
C TYR A 17 -7.69 5.29 -10.26
N ASN A 18 -6.63 4.68 -10.73
CA ASN A 18 -5.27 5.10 -10.41
C ASN A 18 -4.62 5.94 -11.52
N ILE A 19 -4.94 5.68 -12.78
CA ILE A 19 -4.24 6.27 -13.92
C ILE A 19 -5.06 7.35 -14.61
N VAL A 20 -6.31 7.06 -14.97
CA VAL A 20 -7.17 8.01 -15.70
C VAL A 20 -7.33 9.36 -14.98
N PRO A 21 -7.56 9.43 -13.65
CA PRO A 21 -7.62 10.71 -12.94
C PRO A 21 -6.32 11.51 -13.04
N LEU A 22 -5.18 10.81 -12.95
CA LEU A 22 -3.87 11.43 -13.02
C LEU A 22 -3.63 12.07 -14.41
N GLN A 23 -3.92 11.34 -15.47
CA GLN A 23 -3.79 11.82 -16.85
C GLN A 23 -4.65 13.05 -17.15
N LYS A 24 -5.74 13.26 -16.39
CA LYS A 24 -6.59 14.45 -16.50
C LYS A 24 -6.14 15.58 -15.59
N LEU A 25 -5.75 15.26 -14.38
CA LEU A 25 -5.44 16.28 -13.36
C LEU A 25 -4.06 16.91 -13.52
N LEU A 26 -3.04 16.15 -13.93
CA LEU A 26 -1.69 16.70 -14.03
C LEU A 26 -1.55 17.75 -15.15
N PRO A 27 -2.07 17.53 -16.38
CA PRO A 27 -2.07 18.59 -17.40
C PRO A 27 -2.81 19.84 -16.92
N LEU A 28 -4.01 19.67 -16.34
CA LEU A 28 -4.81 20.78 -15.83
C LEU A 28 -4.11 21.54 -14.71
N ALA A 29 -3.47 20.83 -13.76
CA ALA A 29 -2.69 21.45 -12.70
C ALA A 29 -1.55 22.31 -13.27
N LYS A 30 -0.87 21.81 -14.29
CA LYS A 30 0.20 22.51 -14.98
C LYS A 30 -0.31 23.75 -15.71
N GLU A 31 -1.42 23.63 -16.45
CA GLU A 31 -2.10 24.75 -17.12
C GLU A 31 -2.57 25.84 -16.13
N CYS A 32 -3.03 25.43 -14.95
CA CYS A 32 -3.42 26.34 -13.87
C CYS A 32 -2.23 26.97 -13.12
N GLY A 33 -1.01 26.72 -13.53
CA GLY A 33 0.20 27.28 -12.92
C GLY A 33 0.60 26.68 -11.57
N ILE A 34 0.07 25.49 -11.23
CA ILE A 34 0.53 24.74 -10.05
C ILE A 34 2.00 24.39 -10.24
N LYS A 35 2.82 24.63 -9.21
CA LYS A 35 4.27 24.41 -9.27
C LYS A 35 4.71 23.09 -8.69
N GLN A 36 3.92 22.54 -7.77
CA GLN A 36 4.25 21.30 -7.09
C GLN A 36 3.02 20.40 -6.93
N THR A 37 3.23 19.11 -7.14
CA THR A 37 2.21 18.08 -6.95
C THR A 37 2.82 16.90 -6.21
N VAL A 38 2.08 16.38 -5.23
CA VAL A 38 2.46 15.18 -4.49
C VAL A 38 1.43 14.09 -4.74
N ILE A 39 1.90 12.93 -5.16
CA ILE A 39 1.08 11.76 -5.41
C ILE A 39 1.32 10.72 -4.32
N CYS A 40 0.25 10.27 -3.69
CA CYS A 40 0.26 9.17 -2.75
C CYS A 40 0.38 7.85 -3.51
N GLY A 41 1.59 7.35 -3.67
CA GLY A 41 1.95 6.09 -4.32
C GLY A 41 1.78 4.87 -3.41
N SER A 42 2.48 3.79 -3.74
CA SER A 42 2.45 2.53 -2.99
C SER A 42 3.86 2.02 -2.73
N TYR A 43 4.13 1.57 -1.51
CA TYR A 43 5.42 0.98 -1.12
C TYR A 43 5.75 -0.31 -1.89
N PHE A 44 4.74 -0.96 -2.48
CA PHE A 44 4.95 -2.11 -3.36
C PHE A 44 5.75 -1.75 -4.62
N THR A 45 5.70 -0.50 -5.09
CA THR A 45 6.52 -0.05 -6.22
C THR A 45 8.00 0.07 -5.84
N TYR A 46 8.29 0.44 -4.59
CA TYR A 46 9.64 0.35 -4.04
C TYR A 46 10.14 -1.09 -3.98
N PHE A 47 9.31 -2.03 -3.50
CA PHE A 47 9.69 -3.45 -3.48
C PHE A 47 9.94 -4.01 -4.88
N ASP A 48 9.11 -3.67 -5.86
CA ASP A 48 9.26 -4.14 -7.24
C ASP A 48 10.60 -3.69 -7.85
N ARG A 49 11.03 -2.45 -7.57
CA ARG A 49 12.32 -1.95 -8.02
C ARG A 49 13.52 -2.51 -7.24
N THR A 50 13.32 -2.77 -5.94
CA THR A 50 14.40 -3.25 -5.06
C THR A 50 14.63 -4.75 -5.21
N PHE A 51 13.58 -5.51 -5.50
CA PHE A 51 13.58 -6.96 -5.61
C PHE A 51 12.96 -7.40 -6.95
N PRO A 52 13.61 -7.12 -8.09
CA PRO A 52 13.05 -7.40 -9.42
C PRO A 52 12.79 -8.89 -9.66
N GLU A 53 13.50 -9.77 -8.95
CA GLU A 53 13.28 -11.22 -8.99
C GLU A 53 11.90 -11.65 -8.46
N TRP A 54 11.20 -10.80 -7.71
CA TRP A 54 9.83 -11.08 -7.27
C TRP A 54 8.81 -10.83 -8.38
N ALA A 55 9.18 -10.12 -9.44
CA ALA A 55 8.35 -9.81 -10.60
C ALA A 55 6.94 -9.30 -10.22
N LEU A 56 6.87 -8.43 -9.22
CA LEU A 56 5.60 -7.96 -8.65
C LEU A 56 4.73 -7.23 -9.68
N TYR A 57 5.35 -6.42 -10.52
CA TYR A 57 4.69 -5.75 -11.64
C TYR A 57 3.94 -6.73 -12.55
N THR A 58 4.58 -7.86 -12.87
CA THR A 58 4.02 -8.88 -13.77
C THR A 58 2.90 -9.67 -13.11
N HIS A 59 3.05 -9.96 -11.81
CA HIS A 59 2.18 -10.90 -11.12
C HIS A 59 0.99 -10.26 -10.40
N HIS A 60 1.03 -8.93 -10.15
CA HIS A 60 0.00 -8.29 -9.36
C HIS A 60 -0.59 -7.04 -10.05
N PRO A 61 -1.83 -7.09 -10.56
CA PRO A 61 -2.44 -5.99 -11.31
C PRO A 61 -2.48 -4.65 -10.58
N TYR A 62 -2.68 -4.66 -9.26
CA TYR A 62 -2.61 -3.44 -8.46
C TYR A 62 -1.20 -2.84 -8.49
N ILE A 63 -0.17 -3.66 -8.25
CA ILE A 63 1.23 -3.17 -8.22
C ILE A 63 1.60 -2.61 -9.57
N ARG A 64 1.23 -3.30 -10.66
CA ARG A 64 1.39 -2.79 -12.03
C ARG A 64 0.75 -1.42 -12.20
N SER A 65 -0.51 -1.25 -11.81
CA SER A 65 -1.20 0.03 -11.96
C SER A 65 -0.54 1.16 -11.15
N ARG A 66 0.04 0.84 -9.99
CA ARG A 66 0.75 1.84 -9.17
C ARG A 66 2.12 2.20 -9.75
N ALA A 67 2.82 1.24 -10.35
CA ALA A 67 4.08 1.49 -11.07
C ALA A 67 3.83 2.32 -12.34
N ASP A 68 2.81 1.98 -13.12
CA ASP A 68 2.40 2.74 -14.30
C ASP A 68 1.97 4.17 -13.91
N GLN A 69 1.22 4.32 -12.82
CA GLN A 69 0.85 5.62 -12.27
C GLN A 69 2.07 6.46 -11.94
N ALA A 70 3.06 5.86 -11.26
CA ALA A 70 4.28 6.54 -10.87
C ALA A 70 5.08 7.01 -12.09
N LYS A 71 5.24 6.13 -13.10
CA LYS A 71 5.92 6.45 -14.34
C LYS A 71 5.24 7.60 -15.07
N ILE A 72 3.94 7.48 -15.32
CA ILE A 72 3.15 8.51 -16.01
C ILE A 72 3.23 9.85 -15.26
N ALA A 73 3.16 9.83 -13.93
CA ALA A 73 3.23 11.05 -13.15
C ALA A 73 4.59 11.76 -13.28
N LEU A 74 5.67 11.00 -13.26
CA LEU A 74 7.02 11.54 -13.41
C LEU A 74 7.27 12.11 -14.82
N ASP A 75 6.64 11.55 -15.85
CA ASP A 75 6.74 12.04 -17.24
C ASP A 75 6.14 13.47 -17.39
N TYR A 76 5.28 13.91 -16.45
CA TYR A 76 4.77 15.28 -16.43
C TYR A 76 5.69 16.27 -15.71
N ALA A 77 6.67 15.80 -14.94
CA ALA A 77 7.58 16.68 -14.22
C ALA A 77 8.52 17.42 -15.17
N ASP A 78 8.72 18.72 -14.91
CA ASP A 78 9.73 19.53 -15.57
C ASP A 78 10.28 20.61 -14.62
N GLU A 79 11.06 21.53 -15.13
CA GLU A 79 11.67 22.64 -14.36
C GLU A 79 10.64 23.58 -13.71
N ASN A 80 9.43 23.64 -14.24
CA ASN A 80 8.34 24.51 -13.78
C ASN A 80 7.22 23.78 -13.04
N PHE A 81 7.20 22.44 -13.08
CA PHE A 81 6.19 21.58 -12.48
C PHE A 81 6.82 20.38 -11.78
N ALA A 82 7.01 20.50 -10.49
CA ALA A 82 7.57 19.45 -9.67
C ALA A 82 6.52 18.38 -9.32
N VAL A 83 6.81 17.11 -9.62
CA VAL A 83 5.98 15.97 -9.25
C VAL A 83 6.76 15.05 -8.33
N SER A 84 6.29 14.89 -7.10
CA SER A 84 6.86 13.97 -6.11
C SER A 84 5.90 12.82 -5.83
N ILE A 85 6.41 11.61 -5.71
CA ILE A 85 5.60 10.43 -5.41
C ILE A 85 6.02 9.87 -4.07
N LEU A 86 5.12 9.84 -3.11
CA LEU A 86 5.34 9.21 -1.81
C LEU A 86 4.89 7.74 -1.90
N GLU A 87 5.80 6.82 -1.83
CA GLU A 87 5.52 5.39 -1.80
C GLU A 87 5.11 4.99 -0.39
N LEU A 88 3.80 4.92 -0.17
CA LEU A 88 3.19 4.75 1.15
C LEU A 88 3.07 3.27 1.53
N PRO A 89 3.54 2.89 2.74
CA PRO A 89 3.43 1.54 3.28
C PRO A 89 2.07 1.31 3.94
N TYR A 90 1.99 0.42 4.92
CA TYR A 90 0.81 0.22 5.74
C TYR A 90 0.56 1.45 6.61
N ILE A 91 -0.59 2.09 6.39
CA ILE A 91 -0.96 3.33 7.07
C ILE A 91 -1.92 3.01 8.21
N PHE A 92 -1.55 3.40 9.42
CA PHE A 92 -2.38 3.29 10.61
C PHE A 92 -2.95 4.64 11.02
N GLY A 93 -4.23 4.65 11.34
CA GLY A 93 -4.91 5.85 11.80
C GLY A 93 -6.41 5.67 11.88
N ALA A 94 -7.06 6.59 12.56
CA ALA A 94 -8.51 6.65 12.67
C ALA A 94 -9.01 7.99 12.11
N GLN A 95 -10.13 7.96 11.43
CA GLN A 95 -10.82 9.13 10.93
C GLN A 95 -12.25 9.13 11.52
N LYS A 96 -12.69 10.28 12.02
CA LYS A 96 -14.06 10.43 12.54
C LYS A 96 -15.07 10.03 11.45
N GLY A 97 -16.02 9.17 11.85
CA GLY A 97 -17.09 8.70 10.94
C GLY A 97 -16.68 7.58 9.98
N ARG A 98 -15.43 7.09 10.02
CA ARG A 98 -14.96 5.96 9.21
C ARG A 98 -14.41 4.82 10.06
N LYS A 99 -14.80 3.59 9.71
CA LYS A 99 -14.21 2.39 10.32
C LYS A 99 -12.76 2.25 9.82
N PRO A 100 -11.75 2.16 10.72
CA PRO A 100 -10.38 1.94 10.31
C PRO A 100 -10.21 0.65 9.51
N VAL A 101 -9.37 0.67 8.47
CA VAL A 101 -9.13 -0.50 7.60
C VAL A 101 -8.68 -1.72 8.43
N TRP A 102 -7.81 -1.50 9.40
CA TRP A 102 -7.19 -2.57 10.19
C TRP A 102 -8.10 -3.24 11.23
N THR A 103 -9.37 -2.84 11.35
CA THR A 103 -10.32 -3.50 12.26
C THR A 103 -10.53 -4.97 11.94
N PHE A 104 -10.26 -5.41 10.69
CA PHE A 104 -10.29 -6.83 10.34
C PHE A 104 -9.27 -7.66 11.15
N LEU A 105 -8.12 -7.09 11.54
CA LEU A 105 -7.15 -7.75 12.41
C LEU A 105 -7.71 -7.97 13.81
N VAL A 106 -8.43 -6.98 14.35
CA VAL A 106 -9.12 -7.11 15.64
C VAL A 106 -10.15 -8.23 15.59
N GLU A 107 -10.94 -8.29 14.51
CA GLU A 107 -11.94 -9.33 14.31
C GLU A 107 -11.29 -10.72 14.13
N MET A 108 -10.17 -10.79 13.43
CA MET A 108 -9.36 -12.01 13.28
C MET A 108 -8.82 -12.49 14.62
N ILE A 109 -8.24 -11.61 15.43
CA ILE A 109 -7.71 -11.93 16.77
C ILE A 109 -8.81 -12.44 17.67
N ARG A 110 -10.01 -11.84 17.65
CA ARG A 110 -11.16 -12.29 18.43
C ARG A 110 -11.63 -13.70 18.09
N LYS A 111 -11.53 -14.08 16.81
CA LYS A 111 -11.88 -15.44 16.34
C LYS A 111 -10.87 -16.52 16.73
N MET A 112 -9.71 -16.14 17.26
CA MET A 112 -8.66 -17.05 17.72
C MET A 112 -8.50 -16.95 19.25
N PRO A 113 -9.36 -17.59 20.06
CA PRO A 113 -9.49 -17.28 21.50
C PRO A 113 -8.29 -17.71 22.35
N VAL A 114 -7.54 -18.73 21.94
CA VAL A 114 -6.44 -19.29 22.74
C VAL A 114 -5.08 -18.72 22.34
N VAL A 115 -4.73 -18.79 21.06
CA VAL A 115 -3.48 -18.28 20.50
C VAL A 115 -3.76 -17.54 19.21
N THR A 116 -3.00 -16.49 18.93
CA THR A 116 -3.07 -15.82 17.63
C THR A 116 -2.01 -16.40 16.71
N MET A 117 -2.42 -16.98 15.60
CA MET A 117 -1.52 -17.52 14.57
C MET A 117 -1.42 -16.56 13.40
N TYR A 118 -0.20 -16.28 12.95
CA TYR A 118 0.03 -15.39 11.82
C TYR A 118 1.30 -15.79 11.04
N PRO A 119 1.40 -15.47 9.75
CA PRO A 119 2.60 -15.75 8.96
C PRO A 119 3.86 -15.10 9.56
N LYS A 120 5.01 -15.71 9.31
CA LYS A 120 6.31 -15.07 9.55
C LYS A 120 6.49 -13.94 8.55
N GLY A 121 7.08 -12.83 8.99
CA GLY A 121 7.40 -11.68 8.15
C GLY A 121 7.09 -10.36 8.85
N GLY A 122 7.06 -9.31 8.09
CA GLY A 122 6.79 -7.94 8.54
C GLY A 122 6.71 -7.01 7.35
N THR A 123 6.55 -5.72 7.63
CA THR A 123 6.53 -4.70 6.60
C THR A 123 6.86 -3.32 7.18
N ALA A 124 7.04 -2.37 6.27
CA ALA A 124 7.10 -0.95 6.59
C ALA A 124 5.70 -0.44 7.01
N MET A 125 5.66 0.44 7.98
CA MET A 125 4.44 1.02 8.53
C MET A 125 4.62 2.51 8.81
N ILE A 126 3.51 3.25 8.77
CA ILE A 126 3.47 4.70 9.03
C ILE A 126 2.11 5.08 9.62
N THR A 127 2.03 6.17 10.36
CA THR A 127 0.74 6.72 10.78
C THR A 127 0.19 7.72 9.77
N ALA A 128 -1.14 7.88 9.73
CA ALA A 128 -1.79 8.87 8.87
C ALA A 128 -1.29 10.30 9.14
N ARG A 129 -0.98 10.63 10.41
CA ARG A 129 -0.38 11.92 10.78
C ARG A 129 0.98 12.11 10.14
N GLN A 130 1.85 11.09 10.19
CA GLN A 130 3.18 11.15 9.58
C GLN A 130 3.10 11.21 8.04
N VAL A 131 2.12 10.54 7.42
CA VAL A 131 1.85 10.70 5.99
C VAL A 131 1.55 12.16 5.67
N GLY A 132 0.69 12.82 6.46
CA GLY A 132 0.41 14.24 6.30
C GLY A 132 1.67 15.13 6.41
N GLN A 133 2.55 14.82 7.35
CA GLN A 133 3.85 15.52 7.47
C GLN A 133 4.75 15.31 6.25
N CYS A 134 4.82 14.07 5.72
CA CYS A 134 5.57 13.79 4.50
C CYS A 134 5.01 14.54 3.28
N ILE A 135 3.67 14.61 3.16
CA ILE A 135 3.03 15.38 2.08
C ILE A 135 3.38 16.87 2.19
N ALA A 136 3.24 17.45 3.39
CA ALA A 136 3.57 18.87 3.61
C ALA A 136 5.04 19.15 3.28
N SER A 137 5.96 18.34 3.79
CA SER A 137 7.39 18.49 3.50
C SER A 137 7.71 18.35 2.00
N ALA A 138 7.08 17.39 1.32
CA ALA A 138 7.29 17.22 -0.11
C ALA A 138 6.75 18.41 -0.94
N LEU A 139 5.68 19.06 -0.48
CA LEU A 139 5.15 20.28 -1.10
C LEU A 139 6.02 21.51 -0.82
N GLU A 140 6.66 21.59 0.34
CA GLU A 140 7.46 22.75 0.73
C GLU A 140 8.87 22.71 0.15
N ILE A 141 9.53 21.55 0.19
CA ILE A 141 10.95 21.41 -0.14
C ILE A 141 11.24 20.41 -1.24
N GLY A 142 10.23 19.75 -1.77
CA GLY A 142 10.40 18.74 -2.83
C GLY A 142 10.84 19.39 -4.15
N LYS A 143 11.88 18.81 -4.76
CA LYS A 143 12.38 19.27 -6.07
C LYS A 143 11.64 18.62 -7.25
N GLY A 144 10.75 17.68 -7.00
CA GLY A 144 10.05 16.89 -8.01
C GLY A 144 10.91 15.86 -8.74
N GLY A 145 10.27 15.12 -9.63
CA GLY A 145 10.95 14.10 -10.44
C GLY A 145 11.44 12.87 -9.64
N GLN A 146 10.93 12.64 -8.42
CA GLN A 146 11.47 11.64 -7.51
C GLN A 146 10.39 10.78 -6.86
N LEU A 147 10.78 9.54 -6.55
CA LEU A 147 10.04 8.58 -5.75
C LEU A 147 10.63 8.53 -4.34
N PHE A 148 9.79 8.68 -3.34
CA PHE A 148 10.18 8.68 -1.94
C PHE A 148 9.53 7.50 -1.21
N PRO A 149 10.25 6.40 -0.95
CA PRO A 149 9.74 5.36 -0.06
C PRO A 149 9.69 5.90 1.36
N VAL A 150 8.50 6.09 1.91
CA VAL A 150 8.32 6.66 3.25
C VAL A 150 7.99 5.56 4.25
N CYS A 151 8.76 5.51 5.32
CA CYS A 151 8.61 4.53 6.39
C CYS A 151 9.04 5.13 7.72
N THR A 152 8.23 4.93 8.77
CA THR A 152 8.63 5.31 10.13
C THR A 152 8.95 4.07 10.97
N TYR A 153 8.23 2.98 10.75
CA TYR A 153 8.36 1.76 11.52
C TYR A 153 8.57 0.57 10.59
N ASN A 154 9.64 -0.18 10.80
CA ASN A 154 9.80 -1.52 10.25
C ASN A 154 9.45 -2.51 11.34
N MET A 155 8.33 -3.20 11.20
CA MET A 155 7.81 -4.11 12.22
C MET A 155 7.58 -5.50 11.66
N THR A 156 7.87 -6.50 12.48
CA THR A 156 7.37 -7.85 12.24
C THR A 156 5.86 -7.91 12.50
N TRP A 157 5.19 -8.86 11.85
CA TRP A 157 3.78 -9.11 12.14
C TRP A 157 3.54 -9.48 13.61
N LYS A 158 4.52 -10.15 14.25
CA LYS A 158 4.44 -10.50 15.67
C LYS A 158 4.44 -9.28 16.56
N GLU A 159 5.32 -8.30 16.32
CA GLU A 159 5.36 -7.04 17.07
C GLU A 159 4.07 -6.24 16.88
N MET A 160 3.62 -6.11 15.63
CA MET A 160 2.35 -5.44 15.33
C MET A 160 1.17 -6.09 16.08
N LEU A 161 1.05 -7.42 16.04
CA LEU A 161 -0.02 -8.13 16.74
C LEU A 161 0.10 -8.04 18.25
N ALA A 162 1.33 -7.97 18.80
CA ALA A 162 1.52 -7.74 20.23
C ALA A 162 0.94 -6.40 20.67
N MET A 163 1.13 -5.34 19.90
CA MET A 163 0.50 -4.04 20.15
C MET A 163 -1.04 -4.13 20.10
N PHE A 164 -1.60 -4.87 19.12
CA PHE A 164 -3.05 -5.11 19.10
C PHE A 164 -3.52 -5.84 20.36
N HIS A 165 -2.79 -6.88 20.81
CA HIS A 165 -3.13 -7.62 22.02
C HIS A 165 -3.12 -6.73 23.26
N GLU A 166 -2.10 -5.89 23.39
CA GLU A 166 -1.99 -4.95 24.50
C GLU A 166 -3.22 -4.01 24.57
N HIS A 167 -3.54 -3.37 23.45
CA HIS A 167 -4.69 -2.45 23.36
C HIS A 167 -6.06 -3.15 23.43
N MET A 168 -6.11 -4.45 23.17
CA MET A 168 -7.32 -5.26 23.36
C MET A 168 -7.46 -5.85 24.76
N GLY A 169 -6.55 -5.52 25.70
CA GLY A 169 -6.55 -6.05 27.07
C GLY A 169 -6.09 -7.50 27.18
N MET A 170 -5.28 -7.97 26.23
CA MET A 170 -4.80 -9.35 26.16
C MET A 170 -3.25 -9.44 26.03
N PRO A 171 -2.47 -8.70 26.85
CA PRO A 171 -1.02 -8.57 26.64
C PRO A 171 -0.28 -9.91 26.73
N ASN A 172 -0.79 -10.86 27.51
CA ASN A 172 -0.16 -12.16 27.72
C ASN A 172 -0.57 -13.25 26.71
N ARG A 173 -1.44 -12.90 25.73
CA ARG A 173 -1.87 -13.88 24.74
C ARG A 173 -0.72 -14.27 23.81
N LYS A 174 -0.50 -15.57 23.68
CA LYS A 174 0.58 -16.12 22.85
C LYS A 174 0.34 -15.84 21.36
N ILE A 175 1.37 -15.37 20.68
CA ILE A 175 1.41 -15.23 19.22
C ILE A 175 2.32 -16.33 18.68
N VAL A 176 1.75 -17.18 17.81
CA VAL A 176 2.47 -18.26 17.15
C VAL A 176 2.74 -17.87 15.71
N THR A 177 4.02 -17.78 15.37
CA THR A 177 4.44 -17.51 13.99
C THR A 177 4.45 -18.80 13.18
N VAL A 178 3.66 -18.81 12.12
CA VAL A 178 3.54 -19.97 11.22
C VAL A 178 4.42 -19.75 9.98
N PRO A 179 5.28 -20.71 9.62
CA PRO A 179 6.08 -20.62 8.40
C PRO A 179 5.19 -20.44 7.16
N THR A 180 5.62 -19.59 6.22
CA THR A 180 4.85 -19.27 5.01
C THR A 180 4.55 -20.47 4.10
N CYS A 181 5.35 -21.53 4.22
CA CYS A 181 5.12 -22.77 3.47
C CYS A 181 3.76 -23.41 3.76
N PHE A 182 3.21 -23.25 4.96
CA PHE A 182 1.88 -23.76 5.31
C PHE A 182 0.75 -23.05 4.54
N PHE A 183 0.99 -21.84 4.04
CA PHE A 183 0.01 -21.08 3.29
C PHE A 183 0.08 -21.30 1.77
N LYS A 184 1.11 -22.02 1.27
CA LYS A 184 1.32 -22.23 -0.18
C LYS A 184 0.10 -22.83 -0.88
N ALA A 185 -0.55 -23.80 -0.25
CA ALA A 185 -1.74 -24.45 -0.84
C ALA A 185 -2.92 -23.45 -0.96
N SER A 186 -3.17 -22.68 0.08
CA SER A 186 -4.22 -21.65 0.10
C SER A 186 -3.95 -20.54 -0.92
N VAL A 187 -2.70 -20.06 -1.01
CA VAL A 187 -2.29 -19.07 -2.00
C VAL A 187 -2.45 -19.58 -3.42
N LYS A 188 -2.02 -20.84 -3.70
CA LYS A 188 -2.21 -21.46 -5.02
C LYS A 188 -3.70 -21.61 -5.38
N LYS A 189 -4.55 -21.98 -4.41
CA LYS A 189 -5.99 -22.08 -4.62
C LYS A 189 -6.59 -20.70 -4.95
N LEU A 190 -6.18 -19.66 -4.23
CA LEU A 190 -6.62 -18.27 -4.47
C LEU A 190 -6.18 -17.81 -5.87
N ALA A 191 -4.91 -17.98 -6.21
CA ALA A 191 -4.37 -17.60 -7.52
C ALA A 191 -5.10 -18.32 -8.67
N LYS A 192 -5.38 -19.62 -8.50
CA LYS A 192 -6.17 -20.39 -9.49
C LYS A 192 -7.59 -19.84 -9.63
N LYS A 193 -8.22 -19.45 -8.51
CA LYS A 193 -9.56 -18.85 -8.52
C LYS A 193 -9.57 -17.51 -9.25
N GLN A 194 -8.58 -16.64 -8.97
CA GLN A 194 -8.47 -15.33 -9.62
C GLN A 194 -8.22 -15.49 -11.12
N LYS A 195 -7.28 -16.36 -11.51
CA LYS A 195 -7.02 -16.64 -12.92
C LYS A 195 -8.25 -17.19 -13.65
N ALA A 196 -9.04 -18.06 -13.01
CA ALA A 196 -10.29 -18.59 -13.58
C ALA A 196 -11.37 -17.51 -13.70
N ALA A 197 -11.31 -16.46 -12.89
CA ALA A 197 -12.18 -15.30 -12.95
C ALA A 197 -11.70 -14.22 -13.95
N GLY A 198 -10.59 -14.44 -14.64
CA GLY A 198 -10.04 -13.52 -15.64
C GLY A 198 -9.19 -12.36 -15.05
N HIS A 199 -8.68 -12.54 -13.85
CA HIS A 199 -7.80 -11.58 -13.18
C HIS A 199 -6.33 -11.90 -13.36
#